data_8fe6a3de5710f10575f453ea656c2753
#
_entry.id   8fe6a3de5710f10575f453ea656c2753
#
_cell.length_a   1.000
_cell.length_b   1.000
_cell.length_c   1.000
_cell.angle_alpha   90.00
_cell.angle_beta   90.00
_cell.angle_gamma   90.00
#
_symmetry.space_group_name_H-M   'P 1'
#
loop_
_entity.id
_entity.type
_entity.pdbx_description
1 polymer ?
#
loop_
_entity_poly.entity_id
_entity_poly.type
_entity_poly.pdbx_seq_one_letter_code
_entity_poly.pdbx_strand_id
1 'polypeptide(L)'
;LQWRDKLDKRNFIFLTANGALYFSALAFFDANVLIPLFLNGLTDSPLLVGLAAAIRSIGFFLPQILIAGWVAGAQNLNLFQSRLHLFTRSLLILPVLAIWFGLSPTVIVVTFFVTFTVFAFGEGMGQVSWMDIYSRTIDESHRGKLLGTMQALGGLGALGGAFVVQRVLSSPDFAFPYNFALLFFLALFLLWASIFAIRMTQDPPKKDAKERKVSARYVVTHVPKYLQDHPSFSKMLIVQVLMGFNIIGFPFYILYVQQTGSLPAWLIGFIVMFQIIGQVIGGLLWGYLSDKAGNKRTIMATLATNIIVPLLILLSGQVTGLISIIVTLLGFMTLGMVLGGWLGFVNYLMETTAEEKRPIYVSISNLFATPVALLPLVAGAFLKVIPMPWLFISIAIIQVLALFLAFRLPDPRDEKKQGLPFLFRQPAPARRTKE
;
A
#
# COMPACT_ATOMS: atom_id res chain seq x y z
N LEU A 1 16.94 25.12 9.98
CA LEU A 1 17.29 23.71 10.18
C LEU A 1 18.72 23.63 10.73
N GLN A 2 18.86 23.44 12.03
CA GLN A 2 20.16 23.07 12.60
C GLN A 2 20.32 21.56 12.45
N TRP A 3 21.15 21.16 11.50
CA TRP A 3 21.59 19.77 11.36
C TRP A 3 22.65 19.51 12.43
N ARG A 4 22.44 18.49 13.25
CA ARG A 4 23.42 18.11 14.28
C ARG A 4 24.70 17.56 13.69
N ASP A 5 24.64 17.00 12.45
CA ASP A 5 25.78 16.42 11.77
C ASP A 5 25.62 16.54 10.23
N LYS A 6 26.75 16.64 9.52
CA LYS A 6 26.79 16.59 8.04
C LYS A 6 26.25 15.26 7.51
N LEU A 7 26.40 14.19 8.28
CA LEU A 7 25.90 12.86 7.98
C LEU A 7 24.37 12.82 7.90
N ASP A 8 23.68 13.43 8.86
CA ASP A 8 22.21 13.49 8.91
C ASP A 8 21.65 14.23 7.68
N LYS A 9 22.25 15.36 7.30
CA LYS A 9 21.87 16.11 6.09
C LYS A 9 22.04 15.29 4.81
N ARG A 10 23.17 14.58 4.67
CA ARG A 10 23.45 13.73 3.52
C ARG A 10 22.43 12.59 3.42
N ASN A 11 22.20 11.87 4.50
CA ASN A 11 21.25 10.77 4.55
C ASN A 11 19.83 11.25 4.28
N PHE A 12 19.45 12.42 4.80
CA PHE A 12 18.15 13.04 4.50
C PHE A 12 17.94 13.26 3.00
N ILE A 13 18.93 13.81 2.30
CA ILE A 13 18.84 14.07 0.85
C ILE A 13 18.70 12.75 0.08
N PHE A 14 19.56 11.77 0.36
CA PHE A 14 19.57 10.53 -0.39
C PHE A 14 18.36 9.63 -0.08
N LEU A 15 17.88 9.59 1.17
CA LEU A 15 16.63 8.87 1.51
C LEU A 15 15.41 9.56 0.89
N THR A 16 15.37 10.89 0.89
CA THR A 16 14.33 11.65 0.19
C THR A 16 14.34 11.35 -1.31
N ALA A 17 15.51 11.37 -1.96
CA ALA A 17 15.65 11.06 -3.38
C ALA A 17 15.24 9.60 -3.68
N ASN A 18 15.66 8.65 -2.83
CA ASN A 18 15.30 7.24 -2.96
C ASN A 18 13.77 7.05 -2.98
N GLY A 19 13.07 7.59 -1.99
CA GLY A 19 11.62 7.44 -1.92
C GLY A 19 10.88 8.26 -2.98
N ALA A 20 11.33 9.47 -3.31
CA ALA A 20 10.72 10.28 -4.36
C ALA A 20 10.81 9.60 -5.74
N LEU A 21 11.97 9.05 -6.09
CA LEU A 21 12.16 8.31 -7.34
C LEU A 21 11.33 7.01 -7.36
N TYR A 22 11.23 6.31 -6.23
CA TYR A 22 10.38 5.13 -6.09
C TYR A 22 8.91 5.46 -6.32
N PHE A 23 8.35 6.47 -5.64
CA PHE A 23 6.96 6.87 -5.85
C PHE A 23 6.70 7.38 -7.27
N SER A 24 7.65 8.09 -7.87
CA SER A 24 7.55 8.50 -9.28
C SER A 24 7.51 7.30 -10.23
N ALA A 25 8.29 6.25 -9.96
CA ALA A 25 8.31 5.02 -10.76
C ALA A 25 6.96 4.29 -10.73
N LEU A 26 6.26 4.32 -9.58
CA LEU A 26 4.97 3.64 -9.44
C LEU A 26 3.88 4.22 -10.37
N ALA A 27 4.01 5.45 -10.84
CA ALA A 27 3.09 6.02 -11.82
C ALA A 27 3.14 5.29 -13.18
N PHE A 28 4.31 4.75 -13.56
CA PHE A 28 4.50 3.98 -14.79
C PHE A 28 4.21 2.49 -14.63
N PHE A 29 4.03 2.03 -13.40
CA PHE A 29 3.81 0.63 -13.03
C PHE A 29 2.66 0.52 -12.02
N ASP A 30 1.58 1.29 -12.27
CA ASP A 30 0.44 1.38 -11.36
C ASP A 30 -0.34 0.07 -11.30
N ALA A 31 -0.53 -0.42 -10.07
CA ALA A 31 -1.14 -1.72 -9.82
C ALA A 31 -2.67 -1.73 -9.95
N ASN A 32 -3.31 -0.57 -9.93
CA ASN A 32 -4.76 -0.46 -9.96
C ASN A 32 -5.29 -0.12 -11.36
N VAL A 33 -4.43 0.45 -12.23
CA VAL A 33 -4.80 0.90 -13.56
C VAL A 33 -3.95 0.22 -14.63
N LEU A 34 -2.62 0.41 -14.63
CA LEU A 34 -1.76 -0.02 -15.75
C LEU A 34 -1.56 -1.53 -15.80
N ILE A 35 -1.25 -2.18 -14.67
CA ILE A 35 -1.07 -3.64 -14.64
C ILE A 35 -2.37 -4.38 -15.02
N PRO A 36 -3.56 -4.04 -14.49
CA PRO A 36 -4.81 -4.64 -14.94
C PRO A 36 -5.09 -4.49 -16.44
N LEU A 37 -4.90 -3.29 -17.00
CA LEU A 37 -5.08 -3.05 -18.44
C LEU A 37 -4.09 -3.84 -19.29
N PHE A 38 -2.82 -3.89 -18.90
CA PHE A 38 -1.79 -4.66 -19.59
C PHE A 38 -2.13 -6.16 -19.64
N LEU A 39 -2.45 -6.75 -18.48
CA LEU A 39 -2.79 -8.17 -18.40
C LEU A 39 -4.09 -8.49 -19.13
N ASN A 40 -5.11 -7.64 -19.00
CA ASN A 40 -6.37 -7.83 -19.70
C ASN A 40 -6.19 -7.77 -21.21
N GLY A 41 -5.36 -6.86 -21.71
CA GLY A 41 -5.05 -6.76 -23.14
C GLY A 41 -4.28 -7.95 -23.71
N LEU A 42 -3.55 -8.71 -22.88
CA LEU A 42 -2.82 -9.91 -23.31
C LEU A 42 -3.61 -11.21 -23.16
N THR A 43 -4.49 -11.31 -22.16
CA THR A 43 -5.07 -12.61 -21.75
C THR A 43 -6.58 -12.62 -21.63
N ASP A 44 -7.19 -11.46 -21.53
CA ASP A 44 -8.63 -11.29 -21.27
C ASP A 44 -9.12 -12.09 -20.03
N SER A 45 -8.22 -12.25 -19.04
CA SER A 45 -8.44 -13.11 -17.87
C SER A 45 -8.50 -12.31 -16.56
N PRO A 46 -9.69 -12.12 -15.96
CA PRO A 46 -9.82 -11.49 -14.64
C PRO A 46 -9.06 -12.24 -13.54
N LEU A 47 -8.90 -13.56 -13.67
CA LEU A 47 -8.13 -14.39 -12.73
C LEU A 47 -6.65 -13.95 -12.67
N LEU A 48 -6.03 -13.73 -13.82
CA LEU A 48 -4.63 -13.29 -13.88
C LEU A 48 -4.46 -11.87 -13.36
N VAL A 49 -5.43 -10.99 -13.61
CA VAL A 49 -5.45 -9.65 -13.01
C VAL A 49 -5.53 -9.72 -11.48
N GLY A 50 -6.43 -10.54 -10.95
CA GLY A 50 -6.54 -10.79 -9.51
C GLY A 50 -5.29 -11.42 -8.91
N LEU A 51 -4.62 -12.33 -9.65
CA LEU A 51 -3.36 -12.96 -9.26
C LEU A 51 -2.24 -11.91 -9.12
N ALA A 52 -2.11 -10.97 -10.05
CA ALA A 52 -1.11 -9.91 -9.96
C ALA A 52 -1.31 -9.03 -8.71
N ALA A 53 -2.55 -8.65 -8.40
CA ALA A 53 -2.86 -7.88 -7.20
C ALA A 53 -2.57 -8.68 -5.91
N ALA A 54 -2.88 -9.97 -5.88
CA ALA A 54 -2.56 -10.85 -4.76
C ALA A 54 -1.05 -11.02 -4.57
N ILE A 55 -0.29 -11.27 -5.65
CA ILE A 55 1.18 -11.36 -5.63
C ILE A 55 1.79 -10.08 -5.09
N ARG A 56 1.33 -8.92 -5.51
CA ARG A 56 1.81 -7.64 -5.00
C ARG A 56 1.64 -7.54 -3.47
N SER A 57 0.47 -7.88 -2.97
CA SER A 57 0.13 -7.75 -1.56
C SER A 57 0.87 -8.80 -0.70
N ILE A 58 0.84 -10.07 -1.11
CA ILE A 58 1.53 -11.17 -0.42
C ILE A 58 3.04 -10.95 -0.46
N GLY A 59 3.59 -10.60 -1.62
CA GLY A 59 5.01 -10.35 -1.81
C GLY A 59 5.51 -9.18 -0.97
N PHE A 60 4.65 -8.19 -0.70
CA PHE A 60 5.00 -7.11 0.19
C PHE A 60 4.98 -7.52 1.68
N PHE A 61 3.95 -8.21 2.14
CA PHE A 61 3.76 -8.50 3.58
C PHE A 61 4.51 -9.75 4.07
N LEU A 62 4.46 -10.86 3.31
CA LEU A 62 4.98 -12.14 3.76
C LEU A 62 6.51 -12.14 3.99
N PRO A 63 7.36 -11.60 3.10
CA PRO A 63 8.80 -11.63 3.29
C PRO A 63 9.28 -10.79 4.47
N GLN A 64 8.52 -9.76 4.87
CA GLN A 64 8.87 -8.93 6.04
C GLN A 64 8.99 -9.77 7.31
N ILE A 65 8.11 -10.76 7.49
CA ILE A 65 8.13 -11.66 8.64
C ILE A 65 9.37 -12.56 8.61
N LEU A 66 9.74 -13.04 7.42
CA LEU A 66 10.84 -13.98 7.25
C LEU A 66 12.22 -13.31 7.43
N ILE A 67 12.37 -12.08 6.95
CA ILE A 67 13.68 -11.41 6.90
C ILE A 67 13.99 -10.57 8.15
N ALA A 68 12.98 -10.23 8.96
CA ALA A 68 13.14 -9.33 10.11
C ALA A 68 14.29 -9.77 11.04
N GLY A 69 14.40 -11.07 11.31
CA GLY A 69 15.47 -11.62 12.15
C GLY A 69 16.85 -11.50 11.54
N TRP A 70 16.97 -11.60 10.22
CA TRP A 70 18.23 -11.48 9.50
C TRP A 70 18.67 -10.02 9.38
N VAL A 71 17.78 -9.11 9.01
CA VAL A 71 18.03 -7.66 8.96
C VAL A 71 18.50 -7.14 10.32
N ALA A 72 17.91 -7.65 11.40
CA ALA A 72 18.32 -7.29 12.76
C ALA A 72 19.81 -7.60 13.04
N GLY A 73 20.42 -8.58 12.38
CA GLY A 73 21.86 -8.94 12.50
C GLY A 73 22.79 -8.28 11.49
N ALA A 74 22.26 -7.69 10.42
CA ALA A 74 23.08 -7.17 9.33
C ALA A 74 23.78 -5.85 9.68
N GLN A 75 25.06 -5.73 9.28
CA GLN A 75 25.87 -4.53 9.57
C GLN A 75 25.74 -3.44 8.51
N ASN A 76 25.68 -3.81 7.22
CA ASN A 76 25.66 -2.89 6.07
C ASN A 76 24.31 -2.98 5.34
N LEU A 77 23.25 -2.41 5.92
CA LEU A 77 21.91 -2.52 5.38
C LEU A 77 21.71 -1.79 4.05
N ASN A 78 22.35 -0.65 3.84
CA ASN A 78 22.32 0.08 2.57
C ASN A 78 22.92 -0.74 1.41
N LEU A 79 23.99 -1.49 1.68
CA LEU A 79 24.61 -2.39 0.69
C LEU A 79 23.72 -3.61 0.44
N PHE A 80 23.16 -4.20 1.48
CA PHE A 80 22.21 -5.30 1.37
C PHE A 80 21.00 -4.88 0.53
N GLN A 81 20.34 -3.78 0.89
CA GLN A 81 19.15 -3.30 0.20
C GLN A 81 19.44 -2.94 -1.26
N SER A 82 20.56 -2.27 -1.55
CA SER A 82 20.90 -1.93 -2.93
C SER A 82 21.19 -3.17 -3.78
N ARG A 83 21.86 -4.20 -3.26
CA ARG A 83 22.08 -5.47 -3.97
C ARG A 83 20.79 -6.25 -4.18
N LEU A 84 19.93 -6.33 -3.15
CA LEU A 84 18.61 -6.95 -3.21
C LEU A 84 17.77 -6.31 -4.32
N HIS A 85 17.61 -4.99 -4.27
CA HIS A 85 16.80 -4.27 -5.24
C HIS A 85 17.43 -4.26 -6.64
N LEU A 86 18.77 -4.22 -6.75
CA LEU A 86 19.44 -4.34 -8.04
C LEU A 86 19.07 -5.67 -8.70
N PHE A 87 19.10 -6.77 -7.96
CA PHE A 87 18.68 -8.08 -8.49
C PHE A 87 17.19 -8.12 -8.79
N THR A 88 16.32 -7.82 -7.79
CA THR A 88 14.87 -8.05 -7.92
C THR A 88 14.20 -7.08 -8.90
N ARG A 89 14.64 -5.81 -8.95
CA ARG A 89 14.09 -4.81 -9.87
C ARG A 89 14.61 -4.98 -11.28
N SER A 90 15.89 -5.35 -11.46
CA SER A 90 16.46 -5.52 -12.81
C SER A 90 15.82 -6.67 -13.59
N LEU A 91 15.27 -7.67 -12.89
CA LEU A 91 14.53 -8.74 -13.58
C LEU A 91 13.28 -8.24 -14.33
N LEU A 92 12.72 -7.08 -13.94
CA LEU A 92 11.61 -6.47 -14.68
C LEU A 92 11.98 -6.03 -16.11
N ILE A 93 13.28 -6.05 -16.48
CA ILE A 93 13.70 -5.85 -17.88
C ILE A 93 13.26 -7.02 -18.76
N LEU A 94 13.10 -8.23 -18.23
CA LEU A 94 12.78 -9.41 -19.03
C LEU A 94 11.41 -9.33 -19.71
N PRO A 95 10.28 -8.95 -19.06
CA PRO A 95 9.03 -8.74 -19.78
C PRO A 95 9.10 -7.57 -20.77
N VAL A 96 9.90 -6.53 -20.51
CA VAL A 96 10.14 -5.45 -21.49
C VAL A 96 10.81 -5.99 -22.74
N LEU A 97 11.88 -6.80 -22.58
CA LEU A 97 12.57 -7.45 -23.70
C LEU A 97 11.65 -8.46 -24.40
N ALA A 98 10.86 -9.24 -23.66
CA ALA A 98 9.92 -10.18 -24.25
C ALA A 98 8.92 -9.50 -25.19
N ILE A 99 8.41 -8.32 -24.79
CA ILE A 99 7.54 -7.49 -25.64
C ILE A 99 8.34 -6.94 -26.82
N TRP A 100 9.53 -6.39 -26.59
CA TRP A 100 10.34 -5.75 -27.61
C TRP A 100 10.74 -6.70 -28.73
N PHE A 101 11.06 -7.97 -28.39
CA PHE A 101 11.35 -9.01 -29.36
C PHE A 101 10.10 -9.68 -29.96
N GLY A 102 8.89 -9.19 -29.66
CA GLY A 102 7.64 -9.70 -30.24
C GLY A 102 7.34 -11.15 -29.85
N LEU A 103 7.72 -11.57 -28.63
CA LEU A 103 7.43 -12.93 -28.17
C LEU A 103 5.92 -13.15 -27.98
N SER A 104 5.48 -14.40 -27.92
CA SER A 104 4.07 -14.73 -27.78
C SER A 104 3.46 -14.15 -26.49
N PRO A 105 2.15 -13.81 -26.47
CA PRO A 105 1.48 -13.29 -25.28
C PRO A 105 1.68 -14.18 -24.04
N THR A 106 1.68 -15.51 -24.24
CA THR A 106 1.93 -16.47 -23.15
C THR A 106 3.31 -16.28 -22.51
N VAL A 107 4.36 -16.12 -23.35
CA VAL A 107 5.74 -15.90 -22.85
C VAL A 107 5.84 -14.58 -22.11
N ILE A 108 5.22 -13.52 -22.65
CA ILE A 108 5.20 -12.20 -22.01
C ILE A 108 4.55 -12.30 -20.62
N VAL A 109 3.38 -12.95 -20.53
CA VAL A 109 2.62 -13.12 -19.28
C VAL A 109 3.40 -13.95 -18.25
N VAL A 110 3.97 -15.09 -18.66
CA VAL A 110 4.76 -15.95 -17.76
C VAL A 110 5.98 -15.19 -17.24
N THR A 111 6.72 -14.51 -18.14
CA THR A 111 7.89 -13.72 -17.78
C THR A 111 7.51 -12.58 -16.82
N PHE A 112 6.38 -11.90 -17.09
CA PHE A 112 5.86 -10.87 -16.20
C PHE A 112 5.58 -11.43 -14.80
N PHE A 113 4.83 -12.52 -14.68
CA PHE A 113 4.48 -13.07 -13.38
C PHE A 113 5.68 -13.57 -12.59
N VAL A 114 6.64 -14.23 -13.24
CA VAL A 114 7.87 -14.68 -12.57
C VAL A 114 8.66 -13.48 -12.02
N THR A 115 8.91 -12.49 -12.86
CA THR A 115 9.71 -11.31 -12.48
C THR A 115 8.97 -10.40 -11.51
N PHE A 116 7.66 -10.24 -11.69
CA PHE A 116 6.81 -9.46 -10.79
C PHE A 116 6.72 -10.07 -9.39
N THR A 117 6.68 -11.40 -9.30
CA THR A 117 6.74 -12.10 -8.00
C THR A 117 8.06 -11.81 -7.29
N VAL A 118 9.20 -11.97 -7.99
CA VAL A 118 10.52 -11.67 -7.42
C VAL A 118 10.63 -10.20 -7.02
N PHE A 119 10.11 -9.29 -7.84
CA PHE A 119 10.05 -7.86 -7.53
C PHE A 119 9.22 -7.60 -6.25
N ALA A 120 8.00 -8.12 -6.16
CA ALA A 120 7.11 -7.89 -5.02
C ALA A 120 7.72 -8.42 -3.70
N PHE A 121 8.35 -9.60 -3.73
CA PHE A 121 9.07 -10.14 -2.58
C PHE A 121 10.31 -9.30 -2.23
N GLY A 122 11.05 -8.82 -3.22
CA GLY A 122 12.16 -7.89 -3.02
C GLY A 122 11.74 -6.59 -2.36
N GLU A 123 10.60 -6.02 -2.76
CA GLU A 123 10.06 -4.80 -2.11
C GLU A 123 9.67 -5.06 -0.65
N GLY A 124 9.05 -6.20 -0.34
CA GLY A 124 8.72 -6.60 1.02
C GLY A 124 9.96 -6.75 1.90
N MET A 125 11.01 -7.42 1.40
CA MET A 125 12.29 -7.54 2.10
C MET A 125 12.98 -6.18 2.28
N GLY A 126 12.96 -5.36 1.22
CA GLY A 126 13.56 -4.02 1.20
C GLY A 126 12.90 -3.08 2.20
N GLN A 127 11.60 -3.20 2.42
CA GLN A 127 10.86 -2.36 3.36
C GLN A 127 11.40 -2.49 4.79
N VAL A 128 11.74 -3.70 5.25
CA VAL A 128 12.29 -3.92 6.59
C VAL A 128 13.66 -3.25 6.74
N SER A 129 14.55 -3.44 5.75
CA SER A 129 15.88 -2.80 5.78
C SER A 129 15.79 -1.28 5.64
N TRP A 130 14.88 -0.76 4.83
CA TRP A 130 14.64 0.67 4.67
C TRP A 130 14.19 1.33 5.98
N MET A 131 13.25 0.71 6.70
CA MET A 131 12.79 1.21 8.00
C MET A 131 13.91 1.23 9.04
N ASP A 132 14.79 0.23 9.03
CA ASP A 132 15.93 0.18 9.96
C ASP A 132 17.00 1.25 9.60
N ILE A 133 17.35 1.42 8.31
CA ILE A 133 18.22 2.51 7.83
C ILE A 133 17.63 3.87 8.24
N TYR A 134 16.35 4.10 7.93
CA TYR A 134 15.64 5.34 8.25
C TYR A 134 15.70 5.67 9.75
N SER A 135 15.43 4.68 10.60
CA SER A 135 15.39 4.88 12.06
C SER A 135 16.75 5.17 12.67
N ARG A 136 17.83 4.64 12.08
CA ARG A 136 19.21 4.83 12.56
C ARG A 136 19.87 6.10 12.04
N THR A 137 19.50 6.52 10.83
CA THR A 137 20.23 7.59 10.13
C THR A 137 19.57 8.95 10.25
N ILE A 138 18.29 9.01 10.65
CA ILE A 138 17.54 10.25 10.73
C ILE A 138 17.09 10.52 12.17
N ASP A 139 17.47 11.68 12.68
CA ASP A 139 17.03 12.16 13.98
C ASP A 139 15.51 12.22 14.07
N GLU A 140 14.94 11.91 15.22
CA GLU A 140 13.48 11.86 15.44
C GLU A 140 12.78 13.16 15.06
N SER A 141 13.41 14.29 15.30
CA SER A 141 12.90 15.63 14.96
C SER A 141 12.78 15.89 13.45
N HIS A 142 13.53 15.14 12.62
CA HIS A 142 13.56 15.28 11.16
C HIS A 142 12.77 14.19 10.41
N ARG A 143 12.32 13.12 11.10
CA ARG A 143 11.65 11.97 10.48
C ARG A 143 10.37 12.36 9.75
N GLY A 144 9.51 13.14 10.37
CA GLY A 144 8.27 13.60 9.74
C GLY A 144 8.54 14.48 8.52
N LYS A 145 9.55 15.34 8.59
CA LYS A 145 9.95 16.19 7.47
C LYS A 145 10.48 15.38 6.30
N LEU A 146 11.31 14.34 6.56
CA LEU A 146 11.82 13.46 5.51
C LEU A 146 10.66 12.77 4.78
N LEU A 147 9.75 12.12 5.51
CA LEU A 147 8.60 11.44 4.92
C LEU A 147 7.70 12.39 4.13
N GLY A 148 7.43 13.57 4.68
CA GLY A 148 6.63 14.60 4.00
C GLY A 148 7.30 15.12 2.73
N THR A 149 8.60 15.40 2.76
CA THR A 149 9.35 15.87 1.58
C THR A 149 9.45 14.78 0.51
N MET A 150 9.71 13.54 0.93
CA MET A 150 9.76 12.37 0.07
C MET A 150 8.42 12.13 -0.66
N GLN A 151 7.30 12.22 0.07
CA GLN A 151 5.97 12.06 -0.50
C GLN A 151 5.59 13.23 -1.43
N ALA A 152 5.94 14.47 -1.06
CA ALA A 152 5.66 15.64 -1.88
C ALA A 152 6.43 15.59 -3.22
N LEU A 153 7.75 15.35 -3.18
CA LEU A 153 8.55 15.22 -4.39
C LEU A 153 8.17 14.00 -5.22
N GLY A 154 7.90 12.86 -4.56
CA GLY A 154 7.45 11.65 -5.22
C GLY A 154 6.07 11.82 -5.87
N GLY A 155 5.14 12.52 -5.21
CA GLY A 155 3.83 12.87 -5.76
C GLY A 155 3.92 13.77 -6.98
N LEU A 156 4.79 14.81 -6.94
CA LEU A 156 5.05 15.66 -8.11
C LEU A 156 5.67 14.85 -9.26
N GLY A 157 6.64 13.99 -8.97
CA GLY A 157 7.23 13.11 -9.96
C GLY A 157 6.22 12.12 -10.54
N ALA A 158 5.33 11.58 -9.71
CA ALA A 158 4.27 10.68 -10.16
C ALA A 158 3.21 11.39 -11.02
N LEU A 159 2.87 12.66 -10.73
CA LEU A 159 2.00 13.48 -11.59
C LEU A 159 2.64 13.72 -12.95
N GLY A 160 3.95 14.07 -12.99
CA GLY A 160 4.71 14.13 -14.23
C GLY A 160 4.74 12.81 -14.98
N GLY A 161 4.92 11.71 -14.26
CA GLY A 161 4.83 10.34 -14.80
C GLY A 161 3.47 10.03 -15.42
N ALA A 162 2.37 10.38 -14.75
CA ALA A 162 1.02 10.19 -15.28
C ALA A 162 0.76 10.97 -16.58
N PHE A 163 1.34 12.17 -16.68
CA PHE A 163 1.31 12.92 -17.95
C PHE A 163 2.07 12.19 -19.07
N VAL A 164 3.25 11.61 -18.77
CA VAL A 164 3.99 10.79 -19.73
C VAL A 164 3.19 9.54 -20.11
N VAL A 165 2.56 8.86 -19.13
CA VAL A 165 1.65 7.73 -19.39
C VAL A 165 0.56 8.12 -20.38
N GLN A 166 -0.09 9.27 -20.16
CA GLN A 166 -1.12 9.80 -21.06
C GLN A 166 -0.56 9.97 -22.49
N ARG A 167 0.63 10.57 -22.63
CA ARG A 167 1.26 10.80 -23.94
C ARG A 167 1.63 9.49 -24.64
N VAL A 168 2.23 8.56 -23.93
CA VAL A 168 2.66 7.27 -24.49
C VAL A 168 1.46 6.42 -24.94
N LEU A 169 0.42 6.31 -24.09
CA LEU A 169 -0.76 5.51 -24.43
C LEU A 169 -1.64 6.14 -25.52
N SER A 170 -1.56 7.46 -25.70
CA SER A 170 -2.32 8.17 -26.74
C SER A 170 -1.56 8.27 -28.06
N SER A 171 -0.27 7.93 -28.10
CA SER A 171 0.54 8.06 -29.30
C SER A 171 0.23 6.92 -30.29
N PRO A 172 -0.03 7.23 -31.55
CA PRO A 172 -0.19 6.22 -32.61
C PRO A 172 1.12 5.46 -32.90
N ASP A 173 2.28 6.03 -32.50
CA ASP A 173 3.60 5.43 -32.76
C ASP A 173 3.89 4.24 -31.86
N PHE A 174 3.17 4.12 -30.72
CA PHE A 174 3.35 3.07 -29.74
C PHE A 174 2.09 2.21 -29.62
N ALA A 175 1.96 1.21 -30.51
CA ALA A 175 0.86 0.25 -30.42
C ALA A 175 1.02 -0.67 -29.20
N PHE A 176 -0.10 -1.21 -28.70
CA PHE A 176 -0.09 -2.27 -27.70
C PHE A 176 0.59 -3.54 -28.25
N PRO A 177 1.47 -4.20 -27.49
CA PRO A 177 1.88 -3.96 -26.10
C PRO A 177 3.15 -3.09 -25.93
N TYR A 178 3.73 -2.53 -26.99
CA TYR A 178 5.00 -1.79 -26.96
C TYR A 178 4.92 -0.50 -26.11
N ASN A 179 3.77 0.14 -26.08
CA ASN A 179 3.50 1.28 -25.18
C ASN A 179 3.70 0.90 -23.71
N PHE A 180 3.24 -0.27 -23.28
CA PHE A 180 3.48 -0.76 -21.92
C PHE A 180 4.95 -1.14 -21.68
N ALA A 181 5.64 -1.70 -22.67
CA ALA A 181 7.08 -1.94 -22.56
C ALA A 181 7.86 -0.66 -22.30
N LEU A 182 7.52 0.44 -23.00
CA LEU A 182 8.12 1.76 -22.76
C LEU A 182 7.83 2.26 -21.32
N LEU A 183 6.58 2.16 -20.87
CA LEU A 183 6.21 2.59 -19.50
C LEU A 183 6.96 1.78 -18.44
N PHE A 184 7.04 0.46 -18.59
CA PHE A 184 7.75 -0.42 -17.66
C PHE A 184 9.27 -0.15 -17.68
N PHE A 185 9.83 0.19 -18.84
CA PHE A 185 11.23 0.60 -18.94
C PHE A 185 11.49 1.93 -18.21
N LEU A 186 10.59 2.92 -18.35
CA LEU A 186 10.69 4.19 -17.62
C LEU A 186 10.57 3.97 -16.09
N ALA A 187 9.65 3.09 -15.66
CA ALA A 187 9.58 2.67 -14.26
C ALA A 187 10.89 2.08 -13.79
N LEU A 188 11.46 1.15 -14.54
CA LEU A 188 12.72 0.47 -14.22
C LEU A 188 13.89 1.47 -14.13
N PHE A 189 13.96 2.43 -15.03
CA PHE A 189 14.99 3.48 -14.99
C PHE A 189 14.94 4.30 -13.68
N LEU A 190 13.75 4.72 -13.26
CA LEU A 190 13.56 5.44 -11.99
C LEU A 190 13.84 4.53 -10.77
N LEU A 191 13.46 3.26 -10.84
CA LEU A 191 13.77 2.27 -9.80
C LEU A 191 15.29 2.07 -9.66
N TRP A 192 16.05 2.02 -10.75
CA TRP A 192 17.51 1.96 -10.72
C TRP A 192 18.12 3.24 -10.12
N ALA A 193 17.60 4.40 -10.51
CA ALA A 193 18.05 5.67 -9.92
C ALA A 193 17.77 5.71 -8.40
N SER A 194 16.66 5.13 -7.95
CA SER A 194 16.36 5.03 -6.51
C SER A 194 17.32 4.08 -5.78
N ILE A 195 17.80 3.01 -6.44
CA ILE A 195 18.85 2.12 -5.87
C ILE A 195 20.16 2.87 -5.69
N PHE A 196 20.53 3.69 -6.67
CA PHE A 196 21.74 4.52 -6.55
C PHE A 196 21.61 5.49 -5.36
N ALA A 197 20.45 6.09 -5.16
CA ALA A 197 20.23 7.00 -4.04
C ALA A 197 20.38 6.28 -2.68
N ILE A 198 19.77 5.11 -2.47
CA ILE A 198 19.93 4.38 -1.20
C ILE A 198 21.37 3.91 -0.99
N ARG A 199 22.08 3.58 -2.05
CA ARG A 199 23.50 3.18 -1.98
C ARG A 199 24.40 4.31 -1.48
N MET A 200 24.02 5.56 -1.72
CA MET A 200 24.76 6.75 -1.29
C MET A 200 24.52 7.13 0.19
N THR A 201 23.56 6.50 0.86
CA THR A 201 23.37 6.70 2.31
C THR A 201 24.53 6.09 3.08
N GLN A 202 24.81 6.63 4.24
CA GLN A 202 25.81 6.09 5.16
C GLN A 202 25.07 5.44 6.33
N ASP A 203 25.34 4.15 6.52
CA ASP A 203 24.73 3.36 7.59
C ASP A 203 25.66 3.41 8.82
N PRO A 204 25.26 4.09 9.93
CA PRO A 204 26.07 4.12 11.13
C PRO A 204 26.15 2.72 11.76
N PRO A 205 27.27 2.40 12.42
CA PRO A 205 27.43 1.11 13.08
C PRO A 205 26.32 0.88 14.10
N LYS A 206 25.83 -0.36 14.14
CA LYS A 206 24.75 -0.76 15.02
C LYS A 206 25.18 -0.61 16.49
N LYS A 207 24.48 0.19 17.27
CA LYS A 207 24.55 0.13 18.72
C LYS A 207 23.86 -1.17 19.15
N ASP A 208 24.50 -1.98 19.97
CA ASP A 208 23.96 -3.25 20.50
C ASP A 208 22.61 -3.03 21.19
N ALA A 209 21.56 -3.01 20.43
CA ALA A 209 20.21 -3.00 20.96
C ALA A 209 19.79 -4.45 21.13
N LYS A 210 19.64 -4.90 22.36
CA LYS A 210 18.94 -6.14 22.71
C LYS A 210 17.46 -5.96 22.39
N GLU A 211 17.09 -6.01 21.09
CA GLU A 211 15.69 -6.10 20.71
C GLU A 211 15.15 -7.45 21.18
N ARG A 212 14.14 -7.42 22.06
CA ARG A 212 13.34 -8.60 22.41
C ARG A 212 12.62 -9.06 21.14
N LYS A 213 13.19 -10.05 20.46
CA LYS A 213 12.55 -10.67 19.30
C LYS A 213 11.26 -11.36 19.77
N VAL A 214 10.12 -10.81 19.40
CA VAL A 214 8.85 -11.51 19.57
C VAL A 214 8.80 -12.62 18.51
N SER A 215 8.82 -13.88 18.94
CA SER A 215 8.75 -15.03 18.03
C SER A 215 7.40 -15.08 17.33
N ALA A 216 7.37 -15.31 16.00
CA ALA A 216 6.12 -15.50 15.26
C ALA A 216 5.26 -16.63 15.86
N ARG A 217 5.88 -17.72 16.34
CA ARG A 217 5.21 -18.80 17.05
C ARG A 217 4.52 -18.29 18.32
N TYR A 218 5.19 -17.43 19.09
CA TYR A 218 4.59 -16.84 20.29
C TYR A 218 3.35 -16.02 19.94
N VAL A 219 3.42 -15.17 18.90
CA VAL A 219 2.27 -14.39 18.45
C VAL A 219 1.10 -15.28 18.09
N VAL A 220 1.30 -16.27 17.18
CA VAL A 220 0.24 -17.17 16.70
C VAL A 220 -0.41 -17.96 17.84
N THR A 221 0.39 -18.51 18.77
CA THR A 221 -0.14 -19.32 19.87
C THR A 221 -0.92 -18.50 20.91
N HIS A 222 -0.64 -17.20 21.04
CA HIS A 222 -1.29 -16.34 22.03
C HIS A 222 -2.43 -15.49 21.45
N VAL A 223 -2.67 -15.52 20.12
CA VAL A 223 -3.80 -14.80 19.48
C VAL A 223 -5.12 -15.02 20.22
N PRO A 224 -5.59 -16.26 20.50
CA PRO A 224 -6.90 -16.45 21.13
C PRO A 224 -7.01 -15.74 22.49
N LYS A 225 -5.93 -15.80 23.29
CA LYS A 225 -5.88 -15.12 24.59
C LYS A 225 -5.96 -13.61 24.44
N TYR A 226 -5.18 -13.01 23.52
CA TYR A 226 -5.22 -11.57 23.28
C TYR A 226 -6.59 -11.07 22.80
N LEU A 227 -7.30 -11.89 22.00
CA LEU A 227 -8.63 -11.56 21.52
C LEU A 227 -9.69 -11.65 22.64
N GLN A 228 -9.57 -12.62 23.54
CA GLN A 228 -10.48 -12.79 24.68
C GLN A 228 -10.25 -11.70 25.76
N ASP A 229 -8.99 -11.45 26.10
CA ASP A 229 -8.61 -10.50 27.15
C ASP A 229 -8.88 -9.04 26.73
N HIS A 230 -8.99 -8.76 25.41
CA HIS A 230 -9.12 -7.40 24.88
C HIS A 230 -10.24 -7.27 23.83
N PRO A 231 -11.53 -7.25 24.23
CA PRO A 231 -12.67 -7.19 23.31
C PRO A 231 -12.68 -5.97 22.39
N SER A 232 -12.15 -4.83 22.83
CA SER A 232 -12.04 -3.61 22.00
C SER A 232 -11.06 -3.79 20.85
N PHE A 233 -9.95 -4.49 21.09
CA PHE A 233 -9.01 -4.85 20.04
C PHE A 233 -9.63 -5.81 19.02
N SER A 234 -10.38 -6.81 19.49
CA SER A 234 -11.10 -7.74 18.63
C SER A 234 -12.10 -7.04 17.72
N LYS A 235 -12.85 -6.06 18.26
CA LYS A 235 -13.77 -5.23 17.47
C LYS A 235 -13.02 -4.41 16.40
N MET A 236 -11.89 -3.79 16.77
CA MET A 236 -11.04 -3.06 15.84
C MET A 236 -10.53 -3.96 14.72
N LEU A 237 -10.05 -5.19 15.03
CA LEU A 237 -9.60 -6.15 14.02
C LEU A 237 -10.70 -6.55 13.05
N ILE A 238 -11.92 -6.78 13.53
CA ILE A 238 -13.06 -7.08 12.65
C ILE A 238 -13.29 -5.92 11.68
N VAL A 239 -13.32 -4.69 12.17
CA VAL A 239 -13.50 -3.49 11.31
C VAL A 239 -12.35 -3.37 10.31
N GLN A 240 -11.10 -3.62 10.72
CA GLN A 240 -9.93 -3.58 9.85
C GLN A 240 -9.99 -4.65 8.74
N VAL A 241 -10.36 -5.88 9.08
CA VAL A 241 -10.54 -6.96 8.10
C VAL A 241 -11.63 -6.62 7.11
N LEU A 242 -12.81 -6.15 7.59
CA LEU A 242 -13.91 -5.75 6.71
C LEU A 242 -13.52 -4.57 5.81
N MET A 243 -12.80 -3.58 6.33
CA MET A 243 -12.25 -2.51 5.49
C MET A 243 -11.33 -3.07 4.40
N GLY A 244 -10.51 -4.06 4.75
CA GLY A 244 -9.58 -4.70 3.82
C GLY A 244 -10.27 -5.35 2.60
N PHE A 245 -11.55 -5.72 2.69
CA PHE A 245 -12.31 -6.24 1.54
C PHE A 245 -12.40 -5.24 0.37
N ASN A 246 -12.15 -3.97 0.60
CA ASN A 246 -12.08 -2.97 -0.46
C ASN A 246 -10.98 -3.27 -1.50
N ILE A 247 -9.88 -3.93 -1.12
CA ILE A 247 -8.78 -4.30 -2.02
C ILE A 247 -9.25 -5.20 -3.18
N ILE A 248 -10.38 -5.91 -3.00
CA ILE A 248 -10.99 -6.78 -4.01
C ILE A 248 -11.28 -6.00 -5.29
N GLY A 249 -11.84 -4.79 -5.15
CA GLY A 249 -12.31 -3.99 -6.28
C GLY A 249 -11.18 -3.30 -7.06
N PHE A 250 -10.05 -3.00 -6.41
CA PHE A 250 -9.03 -2.12 -6.96
C PHE A 250 -8.58 -2.46 -8.40
N PRO A 251 -8.17 -3.70 -8.72
CA PRO A 251 -7.73 -4.02 -10.06
C PRO A 251 -8.88 -4.17 -11.07
N PHE A 252 -10.13 -4.30 -10.61
CA PHE A 252 -11.29 -4.51 -11.46
C PHE A 252 -12.06 -3.23 -11.79
N TYR A 253 -11.84 -2.14 -11.05
CA TYR A 253 -12.51 -0.87 -11.33
C TYR A 253 -12.19 -0.35 -12.73
N ILE A 254 -10.91 -0.38 -13.14
CA ILE A 254 -10.51 0.08 -14.47
C ILE A 254 -11.04 -0.85 -15.57
N LEU A 255 -11.10 -2.17 -15.32
CA LEU A 255 -11.62 -3.13 -16.30
C LEU A 255 -13.13 -2.94 -16.51
N TYR A 256 -13.87 -2.60 -15.46
CA TYR A 256 -15.29 -2.28 -15.60
C TYR A 256 -15.51 -1.03 -16.43
N VAL A 257 -14.73 0.03 -16.19
CA VAL A 257 -14.79 1.26 -17.00
C VAL A 257 -14.44 0.97 -18.46
N GLN A 258 -13.47 0.08 -18.72
CA GLN A 258 -13.12 -0.35 -20.06
C GLN A 258 -14.25 -1.12 -20.76
N GLN A 259 -14.98 -1.98 -20.03
CA GLN A 259 -16.07 -2.80 -20.59
C GLN A 259 -17.35 -2.02 -20.81
N THR A 260 -17.68 -1.05 -19.96
CA THR A 260 -18.96 -0.33 -19.99
C THR A 260 -18.96 0.94 -20.81
N GLY A 261 -17.77 1.50 -21.04
CA GLY A 261 -17.60 2.75 -21.79
C GLY A 261 -16.47 2.65 -22.79
N SER A 262 -16.45 3.59 -23.71
CA SER A 262 -15.25 3.82 -24.52
C SER A 262 -14.20 4.45 -23.60
N LEU A 263 -13.27 3.65 -23.12
CA LEU A 263 -12.10 4.16 -22.39
C LEU A 263 -11.04 4.60 -23.43
N PRO A 264 -11.05 5.88 -23.86
CA PRO A 264 -10.06 6.31 -24.82
C PRO A 264 -8.68 6.32 -24.15
N ALA A 265 -7.66 5.96 -24.92
CA ALA A 265 -6.29 5.82 -24.41
C ALA A 265 -5.78 7.08 -23.68
N TRP A 266 -6.19 8.28 -24.13
CA TRP A 266 -5.82 9.54 -23.48
C TRP A 266 -6.37 9.67 -22.06
N LEU A 267 -7.50 9.01 -21.73
CA LEU A 267 -8.13 9.12 -20.41
C LEU A 267 -7.35 8.32 -19.35
N ILE A 268 -6.63 7.28 -19.73
CA ILE A 268 -5.93 6.38 -18.78
C ILE A 268 -4.90 7.17 -17.95
N GLY A 269 -4.10 8.03 -18.60
CA GLY A 269 -3.15 8.87 -17.87
C GLY A 269 -3.81 9.84 -16.91
N PHE A 270 -4.98 10.42 -17.30
CA PHE A 270 -5.75 11.27 -16.39
C PHE A 270 -6.33 10.48 -15.22
N ILE A 271 -6.75 9.25 -15.42
CA ILE A 271 -7.20 8.36 -14.33
C ILE A 271 -6.08 8.15 -13.31
N VAL A 272 -4.86 7.82 -13.78
CA VAL A 272 -3.69 7.69 -12.89
C VAL A 272 -3.38 9.01 -12.17
N MET A 273 -3.45 10.14 -12.90
CA MET A 273 -3.23 11.48 -12.33
C MET A 273 -4.24 11.80 -11.22
N PHE A 274 -5.53 11.57 -11.45
CA PHE A 274 -6.58 11.82 -10.46
C PHE A 274 -6.46 10.89 -9.25
N GLN A 275 -6.05 9.63 -9.45
CA GLN A 275 -5.74 8.71 -8.35
C GLN A 275 -4.58 9.25 -7.49
N ILE A 276 -3.51 9.77 -8.10
CA ILE A 276 -2.38 10.37 -7.36
C ILE A 276 -2.82 11.64 -6.63
N ILE A 277 -3.58 12.52 -7.28
CA ILE A 277 -4.15 13.71 -6.63
C ILE A 277 -5.00 13.30 -5.42
N GLY A 278 -5.86 12.30 -5.60
CA GLY A 278 -6.65 11.74 -4.52
C GLY A 278 -5.81 11.22 -3.35
N GLN A 279 -4.69 10.55 -3.63
CA GLN A 279 -3.78 10.04 -2.61
C GLN A 279 -3.13 11.18 -1.80
N VAL A 280 -2.77 12.27 -2.44
CA VAL A 280 -2.23 13.47 -1.77
C VAL A 280 -3.31 14.13 -0.90
N ILE A 281 -4.50 14.36 -1.46
CA ILE A 281 -5.64 14.95 -0.73
C ILE A 281 -6.01 14.07 0.46
N GLY A 282 -6.12 12.75 0.24
CA GLY A 282 -6.43 11.78 1.29
C GLY A 282 -5.39 11.80 2.41
N GLY A 283 -4.10 11.79 2.07
CA GLY A 283 -3.03 11.85 3.07
C GLY A 283 -3.11 13.08 3.97
N LEU A 284 -3.38 14.26 3.39
CA LEU A 284 -3.56 15.51 4.14
C LEU A 284 -4.85 15.49 4.98
N LEU A 285 -5.95 15.03 4.39
CA LEU A 285 -7.25 14.99 5.05
C LEU A 285 -7.27 14.03 6.24
N TRP A 286 -6.75 12.81 6.05
CA TRP A 286 -6.70 11.82 7.13
C TRP A 286 -5.75 12.22 8.25
N GLY A 287 -4.60 12.83 7.91
CA GLY A 287 -3.69 13.39 8.90
C GLY A 287 -4.38 14.47 9.73
N TYR A 288 -4.98 15.47 9.08
CA TYR A 288 -5.70 16.54 9.75
C TYR A 288 -6.85 16.02 10.63
N LEU A 289 -7.64 15.08 10.10
CA LEU A 289 -8.78 14.50 10.83
C LEU A 289 -8.31 13.69 12.03
N SER A 290 -7.23 12.92 11.90
CA SER A 290 -6.60 12.15 12.98
C SER A 290 -6.18 13.09 14.14
N ASP A 291 -5.52 14.21 13.81
CA ASP A 291 -5.04 15.16 14.81
C ASP A 291 -6.19 15.92 15.50
N LYS A 292 -7.16 16.41 14.74
CA LYS A 292 -8.24 17.24 15.27
C LYS A 292 -9.39 16.45 15.88
N ALA A 293 -9.89 15.44 15.15
CA ALA A 293 -11.10 14.72 15.53
C ALA A 293 -10.87 13.33 16.16
N GLY A 294 -9.64 12.80 16.05
CA GLY A 294 -9.25 11.50 16.60
C GLY A 294 -9.35 10.35 15.63
N ASN A 295 -8.63 9.27 15.95
CA ASN A 295 -8.43 8.14 15.07
C ASN A 295 -9.71 7.34 14.79
N LYS A 296 -10.65 7.23 15.76
CA LYS A 296 -11.95 6.61 15.53
C LYS A 296 -12.72 7.31 14.41
N ARG A 297 -12.79 8.65 14.43
CA ARG A 297 -13.49 9.44 13.40
C ARG A 297 -12.79 9.35 12.06
N THR A 298 -11.47 9.27 12.04
CA THR A 298 -10.68 9.04 10.82
C THR A 298 -11.01 7.68 10.20
N ILE A 299 -11.08 6.60 10.99
CA ILE A 299 -11.50 5.27 10.52
C ILE A 299 -12.91 5.33 9.91
N MET A 300 -13.86 5.96 10.60
CA MET A 300 -15.23 6.10 10.09
C MET A 300 -15.31 6.88 8.78
N ALA A 301 -14.59 8.00 8.69
CA ALA A 301 -14.55 8.81 7.47
C ALA A 301 -13.89 8.06 6.30
N THR A 302 -12.83 7.30 6.55
CA THR A 302 -12.20 6.45 5.54
C THR A 302 -13.16 5.35 5.06
N LEU A 303 -13.91 4.70 5.96
CA LEU A 303 -14.91 3.70 5.60
C LEU A 303 -16.06 4.31 4.78
N ALA A 304 -16.53 5.50 5.13
CA ALA A 304 -17.52 6.23 4.33
C ALA A 304 -16.99 6.51 2.92
N THR A 305 -15.73 6.94 2.80
CA THR A 305 -15.08 7.15 1.49
C THR A 305 -14.93 5.83 0.70
N ASN A 306 -14.65 4.71 1.37
CA ASN A 306 -14.60 3.37 0.76
C ASN A 306 -15.93 2.93 0.14
N ILE A 307 -17.07 3.37 0.71
CA ILE A 307 -18.40 3.09 0.12
C ILE A 307 -18.59 3.87 -1.18
N ILE A 308 -18.09 5.09 -1.24
CA ILE A 308 -18.27 6.00 -2.39
C ILE A 308 -17.55 5.45 -3.64
N VAL A 309 -16.37 4.83 -3.49
CA VAL A 309 -15.57 4.33 -4.63
C VAL A 309 -16.36 3.39 -5.55
N PRO A 310 -16.84 2.22 -5.08
CA PRO A 310 -17.57 1.29 -5.94
C PRO A 310 -18.87 1.90 -6.50
N LEU A 311 -19.52 2.81 -5.77
CA LEU A 311 -20.73 3.47 -6.24
C LEU A 311 -20.47 4.44 -7.40
N LEU A 312 -19.39 5.23 -7.33
CA LEU A 312 -18.97 6.10 -8.42
C LEU A 312 -18.56 5.30 -9.66
N ILE A 313 -17.82 4.19 -9.46
CA ILE A 313 -17.42 3.32 -10.57
C ILE A 313 -18.66 2.66 -11.22
N LEU A 314 -19.64 2.19 -10.44
CA LEU A 314 -20.89 1.68 -10.98
C LEU A 314 -21.67 2.75 -11.75
N LEU A 315 -21.75 3.95 -11.19
CA LEU A 315 -22.44 5.07 -11.83
C LEU A 315 -21.76 5.45 -13.15
N SER A 316 -20.42 5.41 -13.24
CA SER A 316 -19.70 5.75 -14.47
C SER A 316 -20.11 4.88 -15.67
N GLY A 317 -20.48 3.62 -15.42
CA GLY A 317 -20.97 2.69 -16.45
C GLY A 317 -22.46 2.85 -16.80
N GLN A 318 -23.21 3.64 -16.02
CA GLN A 318 -24.65 3.90 -16.27
C GLN A 318 -24.90 5.23 -16.99
N VAL A 319 -23.91 6.11 -17.03
CA VAL A 319 -23.98 7.42 -17.67
C VAL A 319 -23.06 7.45 -18.88
N THR A 320 -23.26 8.41 -19.80
CA THR A 320 -22.51 8.50 -21.04
C THR A 320 -21.85 9.86 -21.23
N GLY A 321 -20.95 9.96 -22.20
CA GLY A 321 -20.32 11.22 -22.60
C GLY A 321 -19.46 11.83 -21.49
N LEU A 322 -19.47 13.14 -21.39
CA LEU A 322 -18.66 13.91 -20.43
C LEU A 322 -18.95 13.53 -18.96
N ILE A 323 -20.21 13.22 -18.65
CA ILE A 323 -20.61 12.84 -17.28
C ILE A 323 -19.91 11.54 -16.87
N SER A 324 -19.86 10.53 -17.75
CA SER A 324 -19.15 9.27 -17.48
C SER A 324 -17.65 9.52 -17.21
N ILE A 325 -17.01 10.38 -17.98
CA ILE A 325 -15.60 10.76 -17.79
C ILE A 325 -15.40 11.41 -16.41
N ILE A 326 -16.22 12.41 -16.07
CA ILE A 326 -16.11 13.12 -14.79
C ILE A 326 -16.31 12.16 -13.62
N VAL A 327 -17.34 11.30 -13.66
CA VAL A 327 -17.63 10.33 -12.60
C VAL A 327 -16.52 9.31 -12.47
N THR A 328 -15.94 8.84 -13.58
CA THR A 328 -14.76 7.96 -13.59
C THR A 328 -13.58 8.62 -12.88
N LEU A 329 -13.21 9.84 -13.27
CA LEU A 329 -12.11 10.57 -12.66
C LEU A 329 -12.32 10.80 -11.16
N LEU A 330 -13.55 11.17 -10.76
CA LEU A 330 -13.90 11.29 -9.34
C LEU A 330 -13.82 9.95 -8.60
N GLY A 331 -14.23 8.85 -9.24
CA GLY A 331 -14.10 7.50 -8.69
C GLY A 331 -12.65 7.13 -8.39
N PHE A 332 -11.74 7.35 -9.34
CA PHE A 332 -10.31 7.09 -9.14
C PHE A 332 -9.63 8.10 -8.21
N MET A 333 -10.07 9.37 -8.19
CA MET A 333 -9.62 10.32 -7.18
C MET A 333 -10.01 9.85 -5.78
N THR A 334 -11.25 9.39 -5.59
CA THR A 334 -11.73 8.85 -4.32
C THR A 334 -10.99 7.57 -3.94
N LEU A 335 -10.68 6.69 -4.91
CA LEU A 335 -9.83 5.51 -4.70
C LEU A 335 -8.44 5.93 -4.20
N GLY A 336 -7.83 6.95 -4.79
CA GLY A 336 -6.58 7.53 -4.31
C GLY A 336 -6.65 7.97 -2.85
N MET A 337 -7.71 8.68 -2.46
CA MET A 337 -7.92 9.11 -1.06
C MET A 337 -7.95 7.92 -0.09
N VAL A 338 -8.58 6.82 -0.50
CA VAL A 338 -8.68 5.60 0.33
C VAL A 338 -7.33 4.95 0.58
N LEU A 339 -6.40 4.98 -0.37
CA LEU A 339 -5.10 4.31 -0.26
C LEU A 339 -4.27 4.77 0.95
N GLY A 340 -4.49 5.99 1.46
CA GLY A 340 -3.86 6.49 2.68
C GLY A 340 -4.61 6.18 3.99
N GLY A 341 -5.83 5.66 3.90
CA GLY A 341 -6.76 5.56 5.03
C GLY A 341 -6.39 4.52 6.10
N TRP A 342 -5.49 3.57 5.79
CA TRP A 342 -4.99 2.57 6.74
C TRP A 342 -4.26 3.19 7.95
N LEU A 343 -3.74 4.41 7.82
CA LEU A 343 -3.07 5.13 8.89
C LEU A 343 -3.98 5.35 10.11
N GLY A 344 -5.28 5.50 9.91
CA GLY A 344 -6.25 5.62 11.01
C GLY A 344 -6.23 4.41 11.94
N PHE A 345 -6.10 3.20 11.41
CA PHE A 345 -6.00 1.97 12.22
C PHE A 345 -4.67 1.87 12.96
N VAL A 346 -3.56 2.19 12.28
CA VAL A 346 -2.24 2.18 12.91
C VAL A 346 -2.20 3.16 14.07
N ASN A 347 -2.67 4.39 13.85
CA ASN A 347 -2.69 5.42 14.88
C ASN A 347 -3.66 5.07 16.03
N TYR A 348 -4.84 4.51 15.74
CA TYR A 348 -5.76 4.01 16.74
C TYR A 348 -5.12 2.93 17.63
N LEU A 349 -4.42 1.97 16.99
CA LEU A 349 -3.69 0.93 17.71
C LEU A 349 -2.60 1.53 18.61
N MET A 350 -1.81 2.48 18.10
CA MET A 350 -0.75 3.14 18.86
C MET A 350 -1.29 3.94 20.04
N GLU A 351 -2.47 4.56 19.89
CA GLU A 351 -3.12 5.35 20.91
C GLU A 351 -3.73 4.49 22.03
N THR A 352 -4.19 3.28 21.69
CA THR A 352 -4.89 2.38 22.62
C THR A 352 -3.99 1.34 23.30
N THR A 353 -2.75 1.16 22.81
CA THR A 353 -1.85 0.09 23.26
C THR A 353 -0.66 0.66 24.03
N ALA A 354 -0.31 0.01 25.16
CA ALA A 354 0.92 0.30 25.89
C ALA A 354 2.15 0.04 25.03
N GLU A 355 3.19 0.87 25.17
CA GLU A 355 4.36 0.91 24.29
C GLU A 355 5.07 -0.44 24.19
N GLU A 356 5.23 -1.13 25.31
CA GLU A 356 5.92 -2.43 25.39
C GLU A 356 5.18 -3.57 24.64
N LYS A 357 3.86 -3.44 24.45
CA LYS A 357 3.00 -4.44 23.84
C LYS A 357 2.67 -4.15 22.36
N ARG A 358 2.94 -2.93 21.88
CA ARG A 358 2.65 -2.52 20.50
C ARG A 358 3.13 -3.52 19.43
N PRO A 359 4.36 -4.07 19.50
CA PRO A 359 4.82 -5.02 18.49
C PRO A 359 3.93 -6.27 18.37
N ILE A 360 3.39 -6.75 19.49
CA ILE A 360 2.52 -7.94 19.50
C ILE A 360 1.18 -7.62 18.83
N TYR A 361 0.54 -6.51 19.19
CA TYR A 361 -0.74 -6.11 18.60
C TYR A 361 -0.65 -5.79 17.11
N VAL A 362 0.44 -5.13 16.69
CA VAL A 362 0.73 -4.90 15.26
C VAL A 362 0.91 -6.23 14.52
N SER A 363 1.64 -7.17 15.11
CA SER A 363 1.85 -8.49 14.51
C SER A 363 0.54 -9.28 14.36
N ILE A 364 -0.34 -9.24 15.37
CA ILE A 364 -1.67 -9.85 15.29
C ILE A 364 -2.51 -9.16 14.21
N SER A 365 -2.50 -7.83 14.15
CA SER A 365 -3.22 -7.05 13.14
C SER A 365 -2.79 -7.44 11.71
N ASN A 366 -1.48 -7.56 11.47
CA ASN A 366 -0.93 -7.98 10.19
C ASN A 366 -1.27 -9.44 9.84
N LEU A 367 -1.31 -10.33 10.85
CA LEU A 367 -1.71 -11.72 10.66
C LEU A 367 -3.14 -11.83 10.11
N PHE A 368 -4.08 -11.01 10.61
CA PHE A 368 -5.45 -10.97 10.11
C PHE A 368 -5.59 -10.23 8.77
N ALA A 369 -4.71 -9.29 8.46
CA ALA A 369 -4.68 -8.61 7.18
C ALA A 369 -4.13 -9.49 6.04
N THR A 370 -3.26 -10.47 6.33
CA THR A 370 -2.60 -11.31 5.32
C THR A 370 -3.57 -12.11 4.45
N PRO A 371 -4.61 -12.82 4.97
CA PRO A 371 -5.58 -13.52 4.13
C PRO A 371 -6.37 -12.60 3.19
N VAL A 372 -6.59 -11.34 3.61
CA VAL A 372 -7.28 -10.33 2.81
C VAL A 372 -6.53 -10.04 1.51
N ALA A 373 -5.20 -10.16 1.52
CA ALA A 373 -4.37 -9.99 0.34
C ALA A 373 -4.66 -10.99 -0.80
N LEU A 374 -5.28 -12.14 -0.51
CA LEU A 374 -5.70 -13.14 -1.50
C LEU A 374 -7.06 -12.84 -2.14
N LEU A 375 -7.84 -11.94 -1.57
CA LEU A 375 -9.20 -11.68 -2.02
C LEU A 375 -9.32 -11.23 -3.50
N PRO A 376 -8.40 -10.42 -4.07
CA PRO A 376 -8.46 -10.10 -5.49
C PRO A 376 -8.32 -11.32 -6.40
N LEU A 377 -7.52 -12.32 -6.03
CA LEU A 377 -7.39 -13.58 -6.76
C LEU A 377 -8.71 -14.37 -6.74
N VAL A 378 -9.33 -14.48 -5.56
CA VAL A 378 -10.62 -15.13 -5.38
C VAL A 378 -11.69 -14.43 -6.21
N ALA A 379 -11.74 -13.09 -6.17
CA ALA A 379 -12.66 -12.31 -6.97
C ALA A 379 -12.45 -12.53 -8.48
N GLY A 380 -11.18 -12.53 -8.95
CA GLY A 380 -10.87 -12.80 -10.35
C GLY A 380 -11.37 -14.17 -10.84
N ALA A 381 -11.36 -15.19 -9.95
CA ALA A 381 -11.93 -16.49 -10.26
C ALA A 381 -13.47 -16.44 -10.39
N PHE A 382 -14.14 -15.74 -9.47
CA PHE A 382 -15.59 -15.59 -9.47
C PHE A 382 -16.13 -14.71 -10.61
N LEU A 383 -15.37 -13.75 -11.11
CA LEU A 383 -15.77 -12.87 -12.22
C LEU A 383 -15.97 -13.60 -13.56
N LYS A 384 -15.60 -14.86 -13.66
CA LYS A 384 -16.00 -15.72 -14.79
C LYS A 384 -17.50 -16.09 -14.77
N VAL A 385 -18.13 -16.02 -13.61
CA VAL A 385 -19.52 -16.45 -13.38
C VAL A 385 -20.39 -15.29 -12.91
N ILE A 386 -19.85 -14.39 -12.10
CA ILE A 386 -20.58 -13.27 -11.49
C ILE A 386 -20.19 -11.98 -12.20
N PRO A 387 -21.16 -11.19 -12.71
CA PRO A 387 -20.88 -9.86 -13.28
C PRO A 387 -20.21 -8.90 -12.29
N MET A 388 -19.30 -8.06 -12.78
CA MET A 388 -18.56 -7.08 -11.96
C MET A 388 -19.44 -6.17 -11.09
N PRO A 389 -20.63 -5.70 -11.53
CA PRO A 389 -21.49 -4.88 -10.69
C PRO A 389 -21.85 -5.52 -9.34
N TRP A 390 -22.12 -6.82 -9.31
CA TRP A 390 -22.43 -7.53 -8.07
C TRP A 390 -21.25 -7.59 -7.11
N LEU A 391 -20.02 -7.71 -7.65
CA LEU A 391 -18.81 -7.62 -6.85
C LEU A 391 -18.71 -6.24 -6.17
N PHE A 392 -18.93 -5.16 -6.91
CA PHE A 392 -18.83 -3.80 -6.38
C PHE A 392 -19.95 -3.48 -5.38
N ILE A 393 -21.17 -3.95 -5.63
CA ILE A 393 -22.27 -3.84 -4.67
C ILE A 393 -21.93 -4.58 -3.36
N SER A 394 -21.38 -5.80 -3.45
CA SER A 394 -21.01 -6.57 -2.27
C SER A 394 -19.90 -5.88 -1.47
N ILE A 395 -18.91 -5.28 -2.14
CA ILE A 395 -17.87 -4.44 -1.48
C ILE A 395 -18.55 -3.28 -0.74
N ALA A 396 -19.44 -2.53 -1.40
CA ALA A 396 -20.13 -1.41 -0.77
C ALA A 396 -20.91 -1.84 0.49
N ILE A 397 -21.65 -2.96 0.42
CA ILE A 397 -22.40 -3.51 1.56
C ILE A 397 -21.45 -3.88 2.72
N ILE A 398 -20.31 -4.53 2.42
CA ILE A 398 -19.32 -4.89 3.44
C ILE A 398 -18.74 -3.62 4.09
N GLN A 399 -18.49 -2.57 3.31
CA GLN A 399 -17.99 -1.30 3.87
C GLN A 399 -19.06 -0.59 4.72
N VAL A 400 -20.35 -0.67 4.36
CA VAL A 400 -21.44 -0.17 5.21
C VAL A 400 -21.49 -0.92 6.54
N LEU A 401 -21.36 -2.26 6.51
CA LEU A 401 -21.27 -3.07 7.72
C LEU A 401 -20.06 -2.70 8.57
N ALA A 402 -18.90 -2.51 7.94
CA ALA A 402 -17.69 -2.08 8.63
C ALA A 402 -17.87 -0.70 9.29
N LEU A 403 -18.51 0.24 8.60
CA LEU A 403 -18.82 1.57 9.13
C LEU A 403 -19.78 1.48 10.33
N PHE A 404 -20.83 0.67 10.23
CA PHE A 404 -21.76 0.43 11.33
C PHE A 404 -21.04 -0.14 12.58
N LEU A 405 -20.14 -1.10 12.39
CA LEU A 405 -19.34 -1.64 13.50
C LEU A 405 -18.32 -0.62 14.03
N ALA A 406 -17.77 0.26 13.18
CA ALA A 406 -16.84 1.30 13.59
C ALA A 406 -17.50 2.35 14.52
N PHE A 407 -18.81 2.61 14.39
CA PHE A 407 -19.55 3.44 15.36
C PHE A 407 -19.48 2.90 16.79
N ARG A 408 -19.41 1.57 16.94
CA ARG A 408 -19.34 0.87 18.23
C ARG A 408 -17.94 0.74 18.81
N LEU A 409 -16.91 1.22 18.09
CA LEU A 409 -15.56 1.29 18.63
C LEU A 409 -15.51 2.32 19.75
N PRO A 410 -14.80 2.04 20.86
CA PRO A 410 -14.56 3.04 21.89
C PRO A 410 -13.70 4.19 21.32
N ASP A 411 -13.91 5.40 21.84
CA ASP A 411 -13.08 6.55 21.48
C ASP A 411 -11.95 6.71 22.50
N PRO A 412 -10.68 6.50 22.13
CA PRO A 412 -9.56 6.57 23.06
C PRO A 412 -9.43 7.95 23.75
N ARG A 413 -9.90 9.02 23.09
CA ARG A 413 -9.83 10.38 23.63
C ARG A 413 -10.86 10.62 24.73
N ASP A 414 -12.05 10.06 24.60
CA ASP A 414 -13.10 10.20 25.61
C ASP A 414 -12.76 9.38 26.86
N GLU A 415 -12.19 8.19 26.69
CA GLU A 415 -11.72 7.36 27.81
C GLU A 415 -10.56 8.02 28.57
N LYS A 416 -9.61 8.64 27.82
CA LYS A 416 -8.50 9.37 28.43
C LYS A 416 -8.98 10.57 29.26
N LYS A 417 -10.03 11.27 28.81
CA LYS A 417 -10.66 12.37 29.59
C LYS A 417 -11.34 11.88 30.86
N GLN A 418 -11.87 10.66 30.87
CA GLN A 418 -12.53 10.04 32.02
C GLN A 418 -11.54 9.36 32.97
N GLY A 419 -10.22 9.45 32.73
CA GLY A 419 -9.20 8.82 33.57
C GLY A 419 -9.20 7.30 33.52
N LEU A 420 -9.88 6.69 32.52
CA LEU A 420 -9.96 5.25 32.39
C LEU A 420 -8.61 4.68 31.90
N PRO A 421 -8.23 3.45 32.31
CA PRO A 421 -7.01 2.81 31.86
C PRO A 421 -7.06 2.57 30.35
N PHE A 422 -5.88 2.53 29.69
CA PHE A 422 -5.79 2.21 28.27
C PHE A 422 -6.59 0.97 27.92
N LEU A 423 -7.37 1.03 26.82
CA LEU A 423 -8.32 0.02 26.35
C LEU A 423 -7.79 -1.42 26.34
N PHE A 424 -6.47 -1.59 26.19
CA PHE A 424 -5.78 -2.88 26.11
C PHE A 424 -4.78 -3.07 27.27
N ARG A 425 -4.92 -2.30 28.36
CA ARG A 425 -4.14 -2.52 29.59
C ARG A 425 -4.78 -3.65 30.39
N GLN A 426 -4.00 -4.67 30.73
CA GLN A 426 -4.44 -5.62 31.75
C GLN A 426 -4.63 -4.85 33.06
N PRO A 427 -5.69 -5.14 33.85
CA PRO A 427 -5.74 -4.66 35.20
C PRO A 427 -4.44 -5.02 35.91
N ALA A 428 -3.87 -4.07 36.66
CA ALA A 428 -2.66 -4.34 37.42
C ALA A 428 -2.89 -5.63 38.24
N PRO A 429 -1.93 -6.56 38.28
CA PRO A 429 -2.08 -7.74 39.12
C PRO A 429 -2.41 -7.24 40.54
N ALA A 430 -3.53 -7.77 41.08
CA ALA A 430 -3.95 -7.44 42.43
C ALA A 430 -2.73 -7.57 43.36
N ARG A 431 -2.35 -6.50 44.04
CA ARG A 431 -1.30 -6.56 45.06
C ARG A 431 -1.63 -7.76 45.93
N ARG A 432 -0.86 -8.79 45.87
CA ARG A 432 -0.89 -9.85 46.89
C ARG A 432 -0.59 -9.11 48.20
N THR A 433 -1.59 -8.87 48.99
CA THR A 433 -1.45 -8.55 50.41
C THR A 433 -0.62 -9.70 50.97
N LYS A 434 0.59 -9.40 51.37
CA LYS A 434 1.38 -10.32 52.22
C LYS A 434 0.64 -10.36 53.56
N GLU A 435 -0.06 -11.43 53.82
CA GLU A 435 -0.28 -11.93 55.16
C GLU A 435 0.89 -12.81 55.59
#